data_8888a6d4f6448682350d27a552a5a755
#
_entry.id   8888a6d4f6448682350d27a552a5a755
#
_cell.length_a   1.000
_cell.length_b   1.000
_cell.length_c   1.000
_cell.angle_alpha   90.00
_cell.angle_beta   90.00
_cell.angle_gamma   90.00
#
_symmetry.space_group_name_H-M   'P 1'
#
loop_
_entity.id
_entity.type
_entity.pdbx_description
1 polymer ?
#
loop_
_entity_poly.entity_id
_entity_poly.type
_entity_poly.pdbx_seq_one_letter_code
_entity_poly.pdbx_strand_id
1 'polypeptide(L)'
;MGLAFGMAAMAQQRTVQNRPYTDLRPFHFGISVGSHVQDLEFVNSGEQTVVAENGTSTQQIISTDQDRFDMGFNVGVLGEMRLSEHLQLRVAPTMYFGSRHIVLLNHSVAGPNHEPISYRQNMKSVYMALPVDLIFAAPRFNNHRPYMMVGMTPALNLSGKDNDYVKLKRYDTFAEIGLGCDFYLPFFKIRPELKFMYSLVNSLDQKHIERMENKIMLPYARSVRDTRSKMVVLTFYFE
;
A
#
# COMPACT_ATOMS: atom_id res chain seq x y z
N MET A 1 13.88 8.97 67.15
CA MET A 1 14.34 9.38 65.86
C MET A 1 13.39 8.77 64.78
N GLY A 2 12.28 9.49 64.50
CA GLY A 2 11.21 9.01 63.63
C GLY A 2 11.42 9.59 62.22
N LEU A 3 11.65 8.75 61.24
CA LEU A 3 11.67 9.10 59.82
C LEU A 3 10.22 9.18 59.33
N ALA A 4 9.73 10.41 59.14
CA ALA A 4 8.49 10.68 58.45
C ALA A 4 8.75 10.53 56.94
N PHE A 5 8.26 9.41 56.36
CA PHE A 5 8.14 9.25 54.90
C PHE A 5 7.03 10.19 54.40
N GLY A 6 7.41 11.32 53.87
CA GLY A 6 6.50 12.19 53.13
C GLY A 6 6.07 11.49 51.84
N MET A 7 4.85 10.95 51.79
CA MET A 7 4.21 10.60 50.55
C MET A 7 3.99 11.88 49.73
N ALA A 8 4.81 12.09 48.72
CA ALA A 8 4.52 13.08 47.71
C ALA A 8 3.21 12.63 46.99
N ALA A 9 2.11 13.29 47.37
CA ALA A 9 0.87 13.19 46.62
C ALA A 9 1.13 13.74 45.21
N MET A 10 1.33 12.85 44.25
CA MET A 10 1.31 13.20 42.85
C MET A 10 -0.10 13.72 42.56
N ALA A 11 -0.27 15.02 42.63
CA ALA A 11 -1.48 15.67 42.18
C ALA A 11 -1.65 15.28 40.72
N GLN A 12 -2.59 14.38 40.43
CA GLN A 12 -2.98 14.05 39.09
C GLN A 12 -3.45 15.35 38.43
N GLN A 13 -2.59 15.95 37.59
CA GLN A 13 -3.02 17.05 36.75
C GLN A 13 -4.17 16.51 35.88
N ARG A 14 -5.39 16.91 36.22
CA ARG A 14 -6.56 16.63 35.39
C ARG A 14 -6.34 17.33 34.04
N THR A 15 -5.84 16.56 33.06
CA THR A 15 -5.71 17.06 31.69
C THR A 15 -7.12 17.38 31.18
N VAL A 16 -7.32 18.61 30.70
CA VAL A 16 -8.59 19.01 30.12
C VAL A 16 -8.92 18.09 28.95
N GLN A 17 -10.08 17.47 28.98
CA GLN A 17 -10.52 16.60 27.91
C GLN A 17 -11.06 17.45 26.76
N ASN A 18 -10.33 17.48 25.65
CA ASN A 18 -10.72 18.20 24.45
C ASN A 18 -11.89 17.49 23.74
N ARG A 19 -12.89 18.23 23.24
CA ARG A 19 -14.03 17.70 22.46
C ARG A 19 -14.70 16.48 23.16
N PRO A 20 -15.20 16.58 24.37
CA PRO A 20 -15.60 15.43 25.21
C PRO A 20 -16.73 14.59 24.61
N TYR A 21 -17.60 15.14 23.76
CA TYR A 21 -18.74 14.43 23.16
C TYR A 21 -18.53 14.03 21.72
N THR A 22 -17.33 14.20 21.17
CA THR A 22 -17.06 13.88 19.75
C THR A 22 -17.33 12.42 19.44
N ASP A 23 -16.87 11.50 20.29
CA ASP A 23 -17.00 10.06 20.06
C ASP A 23 -18.45 9.53 20.17
N LEU A 24 -19.37 10.35 20.65
CA LEU A 24 -20.79 10.02 20.74
C LEU A 24 -21.55 10.30 19.45
N ARG A 25 -20.97 11.05 18.52
CA ARG A 25 -21.60 11.37 17.25
C ARG A 25 -21.73 10.11 16.40
N PRO A 26 -22.86 9.89 15.72
CA PRO A 26 -23.08 8.70 14.89
C PRO A 26 -22.22 8.71 13.62
N PHE A 27 -21.93 9.90 13.07
CA PHE A 27 -21.16 10.08 11.84
C PHE A 27 -20.01 11.06 12.03
N HIS A 28 -18.89 10.74 11.41
CA HIS A 28 -17.72 11.59 11.32
C HIS A 28 -17.31 11.73 9.85
N PHE A 29 -16.84 12.90 9.48
CA PHE A 29 -16.31 13.18 8.16
C PHE A 29 -14.98 13.90 8.30
N GLY A 30 -14.11 13.67 7.33
CA GLY A 30 -12.79 14.29 7.36
C GLY A 30 -12.07 14.13 6.03
N ILE A 31 -10.85 14.61 6.05
CA ILE A 31 -9.91 14.49 4.93
C ILE A 31 -8.71 13.67 5.36
N SER A 32 -8.03 13.08 4.40
CA SER A 32 -6.81 12.31 4.65
C SER A 32 -5.70 12.71 3.70
N VAL A 33 -4.49 12.70 4.22
CA VAL A 33 -3.26 12.88 3.47
C VAL A 33 -2.19 11.97 4.04
N GLY A 34 -1.35 11.41 3.19
CA GLY A 34 -0.33 10.51 3.67
C GLY A 34 0.74 10.20 2.63
N SER A 35 1.62 9.32 3.02
CA SER A 35 2.66 8.75 2.16
C SER A 35 2.58 7.23 2.18
N HIS A 36 3.08 6.62 1.12
CA HIS A 36 3.13 5.18 1.02
C HIS A 36 4.36 4.71 0.26
N VAL A 37 4.73 3.46 0.52
CA VAL A 37 5.73 2.72 -0.23
C VAL A 37 5.03 1.52 -0.86
N GLN A 38 5.29 1.29 -2.14
CA GLN A 38 4.71 0.18 -2.90
C GLN A 38 5.77 -0.82 -3.28
N ASP A 39 5.43 -2.09 -3.16
CA ASP A 39 6.26 -3.22 -3.56
C ASP A 39 5.46 -4.17 -4.46
N LEU A 40 6.16 -4.82 -5.39
CA LEU A 40 5.64 -5.88 -6.24
C LEU A 40 6.38 -7.17 -5.97
N GLU A 41 5.68 -8.15 -5.45
CA GLU A 41 6.18 -9.49 -5.32
C GLU A 41 5.99 -10.22 -6.66
N PHE A 42 7.10 -10.64 -7.28
CA PHE A 42 7.11 -11.36 -8.53
C PHE A 42 7.34 -12.86 -8.32
N VAL A 43 6.51 -13.67 -8.95
CA VAL A 43 6.76 -15.10 -9.10
C VAL A 43 7.32 -15.33 -10.49
N ASN A 44 8.64 -15.51 -10.59
CA ASN A 44 9.34 -15.74 -11.84
C ASN A 44 9.07 -17.14 -12.37
N SER A 45 8.93 -17.27 -13.71
CA SER A 45 8.59 -18.53 -14.38
C SER A 45 9.77 -19.51 -14.54
N GLY A 46 11.00 -19.08 -14.20
CA GLY A 46 12.22 -19.87 -14.37
C GLY A 46 12.76 -19.87 -15.80
N GLU A 47 13.22 -21.01 -16.28
CA GLU A 47 13.77 -21.16 -17.63
C GLU A 47 12.70 -20.95 -18.71
N GLN A 48 13.07 -20.17 -19.73
CA GLN A 48 12.20 -19.87 -20.86
C GLN A 48 12.91 -20.13 -22.20
N THR A 49 12.13 -20.62 -23.16
CA THR A 49 12.62 -20.77 -24.52
C THR A 49 12.44 -19.45 -25.28
N VAL A 50 13.55 -18.83 -25.63
CA VAL A 50 13.59 -17.63 -26.45
C VAL A 50 13.94 -18.03 -27.87
N VAL A 51 13.07 -17.67 -28.82
CA VAL A 51 13.32 -17.88 -30.26
C VAL A 51 13.91 -16.60 -30.81
N ALA A 52 15.15 -16.66 -31.26
CA ALA A 52 15.82 -15.54 -31.94
C ALA A 52 15.25 -15.35 -33.35
N GLU A 53 15.50 -14.18 -33.96
CA GLU A 53 15.03 -13.86 -35.30
C GLU A 53 15.53 -14.83 -36.39
N ASN A 54 16.67 -15.47 -36.15
CA ASN A 54 17.24 -16.52 -37.02
C ASN A 54 16.63 -17.90 -36.85
N GLY A 55 15.57 -18.04 -36.03
CA GLY A 55 14.87 -19.31 -35.76
C GLY A 55 15.56 -20.20 -34.73
N THR A 56 16.72 -19.80 -34.16
CA THR A 56 17.41 -20.58 -33.13
C THR A 56 16.68 -20.42 -31.81
N SER A 57 16.36 -21.55 -31.16
CA SER A 57 15.74 -21.57 -29.83
C SER A 57 16.82 -21.74 -28.79
N THR A 58 16.89 -20.81 -27.84
CA THR A 58 17.81 -20.88 -26.69
C THR A 58 17.01 -20.86 -25.39
N GLN A 59 17.42 -21.65 -24.40
CA GLN A 59 16.86 -21.56 -23.06
C GLN A 59 17.54 -20.41 -22.32
N GLN A 60 16.74 -19.53 -21.74
CA GLN A 60 17.23 -18.35 -21.01
C GLN A 60 16.52 -18.25 -19.67
N ILE A 61 17.27 -17.85 -18.64
CA ILE A 61 16.77 -17.56 -17.31
C ILE A 61 16.61 -16.04 -17.18
N ILE A 62 15.37 -15.59 -17.11
CA ILE A 62 15.04 -14.16 -16.95
C ILE A 62 14.34 -14.01 -15.59
N SER A 63 14.89 -13.13 -14.74
CA SER A 63 14.27 -12.74 -13.48
C SER A 63 13.78 -11.30 -13.53
N THR A 64 12.66 -11.07 -12.89
CA THR A 64 12.06 -9.73 -12.74
C THR A 64 11.96 -9.42 -11.26
N ASP A 65 12.39 -8.21 -10.88
CA ASP A 65 12.35 -7.76 -9.50
C ASP A 65 12.16 -6.23 -9.46
N GLN A 66 11.81 -5.72 -8.28
CA GLN A 66 11.77 -4.29 -8.01
C GLN A 66 13.10 -3.86 -7.37
N ASP A 67 13.85 -2.97 -8.03
CA ASP A 67 15.20 -2.60 -7.59
C ASP A 67 15.23 -1.55 -6.48
N ARG A 68 14.15 -0.77 -6.32
CA ARG A 68 14.02 0.22 -5.25
C ARG A 68 12.58 0.54 -4.88
N PHE A 69 12.42 1.04 -3.66
CA PHE A 69 11.15 1.52 -3.15
C PHE A 69 11.06 3.03 -3.30
N ASP A 70 10.13 3.49 -4.13
CA ASP A 70 9.82 4.90 -4.25
C ASP A 70 8.71 5.29 -3.31
N MET A 71 8.87 6.44 -2.67
CA MET A 71 7.83 7.01 -1.82
C MET A 71 6.78 7.68 -2.69
N GLY A 72 5.52 7.29 -2.48
CA GLY A 72 4.34 7.92 -3.07
C GLY A 72 3.57 8.74 -2.03
N PHE A 73 2.52 9.40 -2.49
CA PHE A 73 1.60 10.13 -1.62
C PHE A 73 0.16 9.72 -1.88
N ASN A 74 -0.69 9.91 -0.88
CA ASN A 74 -2.12 9.63 -0.97
C ASN A 74 -2.94 10.77 -0.40
N VAL A 75 -4.09 11.00 -1.00
CA VAL A 75 -5.07 11.99 -0.56
C VAL A 75 -6.46 11.39 -0.67
N GLY A 76 -7.33 11.72 0.27
CA GLY A 76 -8.68 11.18 0.29
C GLY A 76 -9.61 11.94 1.20
N VAL A 77 -10.83 11.43 1.25
CA VAL A 77 -11.86 11.85 2.19
C VAL A 77 -12.29 10.63 3.00
N LEU A 78 -12.85 10.85 4.16
CA LEU A 78 -13.39 9.76 4.97
C LEU A 78 -14.82 10.07 5.42
N GLY A 79 -15.60 9.02 5.50
CA GLY A 79 -16.85 8.96 6.23
C GLY A 79 -16.78 7.78 7.20
N GLU A 80 -17.07 8.02 8.45
CA GLU A 80 -17.01 7.02 9.50
C GLU A 80 -18.35 6.99 10.23
N MET A 81 -18.88 5.78 10.44
CA MET A 81 -20.11 5.53 11.16
C MET A 81 -19.80 4.76 12.43
N ARG A 82 -20.27 5.27 13.55
CA ARG A 82 -20.16 4.60 14.85
C ARG A 82 -21.19 3.46 14.92
N LEU A 83 -20.73 2.22 15.10
CA LEU A 83 -21.57 1.05 15.30
C LEU A 83 -21.79 0.77 16.80
N SER A 84 -20.71 0.96 17.60
CA SER A 84 -20.76 0.81 19.06
C SER A 84 -19.71 1.71 19.71
N GLU A 85 -19.53 1.59 21.03
CA GLU A 85 -18.46 2.32 21.75
C GLU A 85 -17.06 2.02 21.23
N HIS A 86 -16.85 0.78 20.82
CA HIS A 86 -15.53 0.29 20.41
C HIS A 86 -15.45 -0.02 18.92
N LEU A 87 -16.58 -0.04 18.20
CA LEU A 87 -16.64 -0.47 16.82
C LEU A 87 -17.12 0.65 15.91
N GLN A 88 -16.36 0.91 14.86
CA GLN A 88 -16.67 1.92 13.85
C GLN A 88 -16.48 1.32 12.45
N LEU A 89 -17.30 1.72 11.51
CA LEU A 89 -17.18 1.40 10.09
C LEU A 89 -16.74 2.66 9.35
N ARG A 90 -15.62 2.58 8.65
CA ARG A 90 -15.08 3.68 7.86
C ARG A 90 -15.08 3.35 6.38
N VAL A 91 -15.46 4.32 5.57
CA VAL A 91 -15.32 4.30 4.11
C VAL A 91 -14.49 5.52 3.73
N ALA A 92 -13.37 5.32 3.06
CA ALA A 92 -12.39 6.38 2.82
C ALA A 92 -11.91 6.41 1.36
N PRO A 93 -12.72 6.93 0.40
CA PRO A 93 -12.25 7.10 -0.97
C PRO A 93 -10.92 7.83 -1.02
N THR A 94 -9.90 7.18 -1.60
CA THR A 94 -8.51 7.65 -1.56
C THR A 94 -7.85 7.48 -2.93
N MET A 95 -7.07 8.45 -3.33
CA MET A 95 -6.19 8.37 -4.48
C MET A 95 -4.73 8.19 -4.03
N TYR A 96 -4.07 7.21 -4.61
CA TYR A 96 -2.65 6.91 -4.39
C TYR A 96 -1.86 7.28 -5.64
N PHE A 97 -0.77 8.04 -5.46
CA PHE A 97 0.12 8.47 -6.53
C PHE A 97 1.54 8.04 -6.21
N GLY A 98 2.16 7.29 -7.11
CA GLY A 98 3.52 6.79 -6.92
C GLY A 98 4.16 6.37 -8.22
N SER A 99 5.35 5.80 -8.10
CA SER A 99 6.08 5.15 -9.18
C SER A 99 6.70 3.84 -8.69
N ARG A 100 7.00 2.95 -9.60
CA ARG A 100 7.69 1.68 -9.34
C ARG A 100 8.79 1.50 -10.37
N HIS A 101 9.93 0.99 -9.93
CA HIS A 101 11.07 0.69 -10.77
C HIS A 101 11.25 -0.82 -10.83
N ILE A 102 11.06 -1.38 -12.02
CA ILE A 102 11.19 -2.80 -12.28
C ILE A 102 12.47 -3.03 -13.09
N VAL A 103 13.23 -4.04 -12.70
CA VAL A 103 14.42 -4.51 -13.41
C VAL A 103 14.19 -5.94 -13.87
N LEU A 104 14.44 -6.16 -15.16
CA LEU A 104 14.42 -7.48 -15.77
C LEU A 104 15.87 -7.86 -16.07
N LEU A 105 16.33 -8.95 -15.45
CA LEU A 105 17.70 -9.46 -15.57
C LEU A 105 17.71 -10.74 -16.39
N ASN A 106 18.50 -10.76 -17.47
CA ASN A 106 18.73 -11.96 -18.24
C ASN A 106 20.08 -12.58 -17.83
N HIS A 107 20.02 -13.69 -17.12
CA HIS A 107 21.20 -14.39 -16.58
C HIS A 107 21.91 -15.26 -17.60
N SER A 108 21.28 -15.57 -18.74
CA SER A 108 21.83 -16.48 -19.77
C SER A 108 22.62 -15.76 -20.85
N VAL A 109 22.52 -14.44 -20.93
CA VAL A 109 23.23 -13.64 -21.93
C VAL A 109 24.15 -12.66 -21.21
N ALA A 110 25.45 -12.83 -21.44
CA ALA A 110 26.47 -11.95 -20.87
C ALA A 110 26.55 -10.64 -21.67
N GLY A 111 26.45 -9.52 -20.99
CA GLY A 111 26.76 -8.21 -21.53
C GLY A 111 28.27 -7.97 -21.72
N PRO A 112 28.70 -6.78 -22.13
CA PRO A 112 30.09 -6.45 -22.44
C PRO A 112 31.10 -6.72 -21.33
N ASN A 113 30.67 -6.71 -20.06
CA ASN A 113 31.52 -6.94 -18.87
C ASN A 113 31.23 -8.26 -18.17
N HIS A 114 30.67 -9.25 -18.85
CA HIS A 114 30.19 -10.52 -18.26
C HIS A 114 29.05 -10.34 -17.24
N GLU A 115 28.43 -9.16 -17.17
CA GLU A 115 27.26 -8.90 -16.33
C GLU A 115 25.97 -9.32 -17.05
N PRO A 116 24.89 -9.72 -16.34
CA PRO A 116 23.60 -10.03 -16.93
C PRO A 116 23.04 -8.81 -17.67
N ILE A 117 22.43 -9.03 -18.84
CA ILE A 117 21.73 -7.93 -19.53
C ILE A 117 20.53 -7.50 -18.69
N SER A 118 20.47 -6.21 -18.37
CA SER A 118 19.39 -5.62 -17.57
C SER A 118 18.54 -4.67 -18.40
N TYR A 119 17.22 -4.81 -18.27
CA TYR A 119 16.24 -3.84 -18.78
C TYR A 119 15.51 -3.22 -17.61
N ARG A 120 15.33 -1.90 -17.64
CA ARG A 120 14.64 -1.15 -16.57
C ARG A 120 13.35 -0.56 -17.11
N GLN A 121 12.29 -0.70 -16.32
CA GLN A 121 10.98 -0.15 -16.61
C GLN A 121 10.51 0.72 -15.44
N ASN A 122 10.18 1.98 -15.75
CA ASN A 122 9.55 2.89 -14.81
C ASN A 122 8.04 2.85 -15.02
N MET A 123 7.31 2.37 -14.02
CA MET A 123 5.86 2.33 -14.03
C MET A 123 5.29 3.45 -13.15
N LYS A 124 4.49 4.33 -13.73
CA LYS A 124 3.64 5.21 -12.93
C LYS A 124 2.57 4.37 -12.25
N SER A 125 2.25 4.67 -11.01
CA SER A 125 1.28 3.96 -10.20
C SER A 125 0.25 4.96 -9.69
N VAL A 126 -0.94 4.95 -10.27
CA VAL A 126 -2.06 5.78 -9.83
C VAL A 126 -3.24 4.86 -9.56
N TYR A 127 -3.66 4.79 -8.30
CA TYR A 127 -4.83 4.01 -7.90
C TYR A 127 -5.93 4.93 -7.35
N MET A 128 -7.14 4.69 -7.80
CA MET A 128 -8.35 5.15 -7.14
C MET A 128 -8.89 3.98 -6.31
N ALA A 129 -8.92 4.13 -5.01
CA ALA A 129 -9.25 3.08 -4.06
C ALA A 129 -10.42 3.48 -3.16
N LEU A 130 -11.19 2.48 -2.73
CA LEU A 130 -12.31 2.65 -1.82
C LEU A 130 -12.14 1.74 -0.59
N PRO A 131 -11.27 2.11 0.37
CA PRO A 131 -11.15 1.39 1.63
C PRO A 131 -12.47 1.30 2.37
N VAL A 132 -12.79 0.10 2.85
CA VAL A 132 -13.90 -0.19 3.76
C VAL A 132 -13.32 -0.91 4.96
N ASP A 133 -13.24 -0.18 6.08
CA ASP A 133 -12.52 -0.57 7.27
C ASP A 133 -13.43 -0.76 8.46
N LEU A 134 -13.19 -1.80 9.22
CA LEU A 134 -13.73 -2.01 10.54
C LEU A 134 -12.69 -1.61 11.58
N ILE A 135 -13.01 -0.63 12.40
CA ILE A 135 -12.11 -0.05 13.40
C ILE A 135 -12.52 -0.53 14.78
N PHE A 136 -11.56 -1.08 15.51
CA PHE A 136 -11.68 -1.46 16.92
C PHE A 136 -10.92 -0.47 17.77
N ALA A 137 -11.63 0.44 18.41
CA ALA A 137 -11.04 1.50 19.20
C ALA A 137 -11.10 1.19 20.69
N ALA A 138 -9.99 1.40 21.38
CA ALA A 138 -9.93 1.31 22.85
C ALA A 138 -10.76 2.42 23.51
N PRO A 139 -11.05 2.32 24.80
CA PRO A 139 -11.56 3.45 25.57
C PRO A 139 -10.62 4.65 25.47
N ARG A 140 -11.19 5.83 25.38
CA ARG A 140 -10.43 7.06 25.33
C ARG A 140 -9.71 7.29 26.65
N PHE A 141 -8.40 7.51 26.57
CA PHE A 141 -7.58 7.90 27.70
C PHE A 141 -7.13 9.34 27.54
N ASN A 142 -7.65 10.26 28.34
CA ASN A 142 -7.45 11.69 28.21
C ASN A 142 -7.76 12.21 26.79
N ASN A 143 -6.72 12.58 26.03
CA ASN A 143 -6.83 13.10 24.68
C ASN A 143 -6.26 12.14 23.61
N HIS A 144 -6.13 10.86 23.93
CA HIS A 144 -5.74 9.84 22.94
C HIS A 144 -6.65 8.62 23.00
N ARG A 145 -6.81 7.99 21.85
CA ARG A 145 -7.61 6.78 21.69
C ARG A 145 -6.94 5.88 20.66
N PRO A 146 -6.14 4.90 21.09
CA PRO A 146 -5.54 3.93 20.18
C PRO A 146 -6.60 3.02 19.58
N TYR A 147 -6.37 2.57 18.35
CA TYR A 147 -7.25 1.63 17.65
C TYR A 147 -6.46 0.73 16.73
N MET A 148 -7.07 -0.38 16.38
CA MET A 148 -6.68 -1.25 15.28
C MET A 148 -7.77 -1.25 14.22
N MET A 149 -7.37 -1.52 12.99
CA MET A 149 -8.31 -1.63 11.89
C MET A 149 -8.01 -2.85 11.04
N VAL A 150 -9.05 -3.39 10.44
CA VAL A 150 -8.99 -4.40 9.40
C VAL A 150 -10.00 -4.04 8.33
N GLY A 151 -9.63 -4.23 7.06
CA GLY A 151 -10.51 -3.84 5.98
C GLY A 151 -10.18 -4.49 4.65
N MET A 152 -10.95 -4.09 3.66
CA MET A 152 -10.78 -4.46 2.27
C MET A 152 -10.87 -3.21 1.39
N THR A 153 -9.98 -3.15 0.41
CA THR A 153 -9.87 -2.01 -0.50
C THR A 153 -9.98 -2.48 -1.94
N PRO A 154 -11.15 -2.40 -2.57
CA PRO A 154 -11.22 -2.43 -4.02
C PRO A 154 -10.52 -1.21 -4.60
N ALA A 155 -9.69 -1.43 -5.60
CA ALA A 155 -8.86 -0.41 -6.22
C ALA A 155 -8.92 -0.48 -7.75
N LEU A 156 -8.91 0.68 -8.36
CA LEU A 156 -8.85 0.87 -9.80
C LEU A 156 -7.51 1.46 -10.17
N ASN A 157 -6.70 0.70 -10.90
CA ASN A 157 -5.45 1.17 -11.46
C ASN A 157 -5.73 2.04 -12.69
N LEU A 158 -5.36 3.31 -12.61
CA LEU A 158 -5.52 4.30 -13.67
C LEU A 158 -4.25 4.46 -14.51
N SER A 159 -3.17 3.79 -14.13
CA SER A 159 -1.89 3.81 -14.83
C SER A 159 -1.68 2.49 -15.56
N GLY A 160 -1.15 2.56 -16.76
CA GLY A 160 -0.81 1.40 -17.56
C GLY A 160 -0.62 1.82 -18.98
N LYS A 161 0.55 1.51 -19.55
CA LYS A 161 0.86 1.74 -20.95
C LYS A 161 0.87 0.41 -21.68
N ASP A 162 0.43 0.39 -22.92
CA ASP A 162 0.37 -0.83 -23.73
C ASP A 162 1.77 -1.33 -24.18
N ASN A 163 2.80 -0.51 -24.07
CA ASN A 163 4.18 -0.84 -24.44
C ASN A 163 5.08 -1.21 -23.23
N ASP A 164 4.51 -1.50 -22.08
CA ASP A 164 5.27 -1.91 -20.89
C ASP A 164 5.57 -3.42 -20.94
N TYR A 165 6.76 -3.86 -20.44
CA TYR A 165 7.12 -5.28 -20.29
C TYR A 165 6.17 -6.00 -19.33
N VAL A 166 5.87 -5.32 -18.22
CA VAL A 166 4.94 -5.79 -17.20
C VAL A 166 3.77 -4.82 -17.12
N LYS A 167 2.55 -5.31 -17.28
CA LYS A 167 1.33 -4.54 -17.13
C LYS A 167 0.48 -5.11 -16.02
N LEU A 168 0.00 -4.23 -15.14
CA LEU A 168 -0.91 -4.60 -14.06
C LEU A 168 -2.36 -4.50 -14.52
N LYS A 169 -3.20 -5.37 -13.98
CA LYS A 169 -4.65 -5.33 -14.19
C LYS A 169 -5.22 -3.98 -13.76
N ARG A 170 -6.34 -3.64 -14.36
CA ARG A 170 -7.08 -2.42 -14.04
C ARG A 170 -7.76 -2.49 -12.68
N TYR A 171 -8.25 -3.68 -12.28
CA TYR A 171 -8.94 -3.90 -11.02
C TYR A 171 -8.06 -4.75 -10.10
N ASP A 172 -7.95 -4.30 -8.86
CA ASP A 172 -7.25 -5.00 -7.80
C ASP A 172 -8.09 -4.94 -6.52
N THR A 173 -7.84 -5.85 -5.59
CA THR A 173 -8.50 -5.87 -4.28
C THR A 173 -7.46 -6.19 -3.23
N PHE A 174 -7.33 -5.29 -2.27
CA PHE A 174 -6.40 -5.43 -1.16
C PHE A 174 -7.14 -5.83 0.12
N ALA A 175 -6.54 -6.74 0.89
CA ALA A 175 -6.81 -6.85 2.31
C ALA A 175 -5.89 -5.87 3.04
N GLU A 176 -6.38 -5.26 4.09
CA GLU A 176 -5.61 -4.32 4.87
C GLU A 176 -5.78 -4.51 6.38
N ILE A 177 -4.71 -4.24 7.09
CA ILE A 177 -4.65 -4.22 8.54
C ILE A 177 -3.82 -3.02 8.97
N GLY A 178 -4.20 -2.37 10.03
CA GLY A 178 -3.48 -1.19 10.50
C GLY A 178 -3.68 -0.89 11.98
N LEU A 179 -2.84 0.02 12.44
CA LEU A 179 -2.85 0.55 13.80
C LEU A 179 -2.84 2.08 13.70
N GLY A 180 -3.60 2.71 14.56
CA GLY A 180 -3.64 4.16 14.66
C GLY A 180 -3.96 4.66 16.05
N CYS A 181 -3.94 5.96 16.19
CA CYS A 181 -4.30 6.61 17.43
C CYS A 181 -5.01 7.94 17.15
N ASP A 182 -6.18 8.12 17.74
CA ASP A 182 -6.87 9.41 17.73
C ASP A 182 -6.21 10.35 18.73
N PHE A 183 -5.84 11.53 18.29
CA PHE A 183 -5.38 12.64 19.13
C PHE A 183 -6.40 13.77 19.07
N TYR A 184 -7.00 14.08 20.21
CA TYR A 184 -8.04 15.10 20.33
C TYR A 184 -7.37 16.45 20.65
N LEU A 185 -7.27 17.30 19.66
CA LEU A 185 -6.84 18.68 19.81
C LEU A 185 -8.05 19.58 20.12
N PRO A 186 -7.85 20.82 20.60
CA PRO A 186 -8.97 21.70 20.95
C PRO A 186 -9.97 21.94 19.80
N PHE A 187 -9.48 22.01 18.56
CA PHE A 187 -10.28 22.41 17.40
C PHE A 187 -10.57 21.26 16.44
N PHE A 188 -9.69 20.26 16.35
CA PHE A 188 -9.83 19.13 15.42
C PHE A 188 -9.26 17.85 16.04
N LYS A 189 -9.53 16.73 15.42
CA LYS A 189 -8.95 15.43 15.76
C LYS A 189 -7.98 15.06 14.65
N ILE A 190 -6.75 14.71 15.00
CA ILE A 190 -5.76 14.15 14.09
C ILE A 190 -5.59 12.67 14.41
N ARG A 191 -5.51 11.88 13.35
CA ARG A 191 -5.43 10.41 13.46
C ARG A 191 -4.30 9.90 12.56
N PRO A 192 -3.05 9.80 13.06
CA PRO A 192 -2.02 9.03 12.39
C PRO A 192 -2.38 7.55 12.38
N GLU A 193 -2.23 6.92 11.22
CA GLU A 193 -2.52 5.52 10.99
C GLU A 193 -1.43 4.92 10.10
N LEU A 194 -0.86 3.82 10.56
CA LEU A 194 0.04 2.98 9.78
C LEU A 194 -0.71 1.72 9.37
N LYS A 195 -0.82 1.47 8.05
CA LYS A 195 -1.48 0.28 7.52
C LYS A 195 -0.63 -0.47 6.51
N PHE A 196 -0.82 -1.76 6.49
CA PHE A 196 -0.28 -2.69 5.51
C PHE A 196 -1.41 -3.19 4.62
N MET A 197 -1.19 -3.15 3.31
CA MET A 197 -2.14 -3.59 2.29
C MET A 197 -1.50 -4.69 1.45
N TYR A 198 -2.24 -5.75 1.19
CA TYR A 198 -1.80 -6.89 0.39
C TYR A 198 -2.85 -7.26 -0.64
N SER A 199 -2.44 -7.35 -1.93
CA SER A 199 -3.35 -7.75 -3.01
C SER A 199 -3.77 -9.21 -2.86
N LEU A 200 -5.07 -9.46 -2.88
CA LEU A 200 -5.66 -10.79 -2.79
C LEU A 200 -5.70 -11.51 -4.13
N VAL A 201 -5.55 -10.77 -5.21
CA VAL A 201 -5.63 -11.31 -6.58
C VAL A 201 -4.28 -11.15 -7.29
N ASN A 202 -4.06 -11.98 -8.33
CA ASN A 202 -2.94 -11.76 -9.23
C ASN A 202 -3.12 -10.42 -9.95
N SER A 203 -2.24 -9.47 -9.67
CA SER A 203 -2.27 -8.12 -10.24
C SER A 203 -1.73 -8.06 -11.68
N LEU A 204 -1.12 -9.15 -12.22
CA LEU A 204 -0.53 -9.20 -13.56
C LEU A 204 -1.59 -9.35 -14.66
N ASP A 205 -1.56 -8.52 -15.69
CA ASP A 205 -2.38 -8.64 -16.90
C ASP A 205 -1.70 -9.58 -17.91
N GLN A 206 -2.00 -10.89 -17.80
CA GLN A 206 -1.47 -11.92 -18.70
C GLN A 206 -1.96 -11.77 -20.16
N LYS A 207 -3.14 -11.18 -20.36
CA LYS A 207 -3.69 -10.95 -21.73
C LYS A 207 -2.92 -9.84 -22.45
N HIS A 208 -2.16 -9.02 -21.75
CA HIS A 208 -1.30 -8.01 -22.36
C HIS A 208 -0.23 -8.66 -23.27
N ILE A 209 0.33 -9.80 -22.85
CA ILE A 209 1.35 -10.53 -23.60
C ILE A 209 0.90 -10.90 -25.02
N GLU A 210 -0.39 -11.26 -25.18
CA GLU A 210 -0.96 -11.61 -26.48
C GLU A 210 -1.13 -10.42 -27.43
N ARG A 211 -1.16 -9.19 -26.88
CA ARG A 211 -1.36 -7.93 -27.60
C ARG A 211 -0.08 -7.19 -27.88
N MET A 212 1.07 -7.70 -27.43
CA MET A 212 2.36 -7.06 -27.65
C MET A 212 2.81 -7.17 -29.10
N GLU A 213 3.05 -6.05 -29.75
CA GLU A 213 3.56 -5.99 -31.13
C GLU A 213 5.05 -6.35 -31.21
N ASN A 214 5.81 -6.03 -30.15
CA ASN A 214 7.26 -6.24 -30.11
C ASN A 214 7.61 -7.66 -29.64
N LYS A 215 7.96 -8.52 -30.60
CA LYS A 215 8.32 -9.92 -30.33
C LYS A 215 9.59 -10.10 -29.47
N ILE A 216 10.51 -9.13 -29.47
CA ILE A 216 11.73 -9.18 -28.66
C ILE A 216 11.41 -9.03 -27.17
N MET A 217 10.33 -8.35 -26.85
CA MET A 217 9.88 -8.14 -25.45
C MET A 217 9.11 -9.34 -24.87
N LEU A 218 8.58 -10.22 -25.71
CA LEU A 218 7.75 -11.36 -25.30
C LEU A 218 8.40 -12.27 -24.25
N PRO A 219 9.69 -12.69 -24.37
CA PRO A 219 10.31 -13.54 -23.37
C PRO A 219 10.38 -12.87 -21.99
N TYR A 220 10.67 -11.58 -21.98
CA TYR A 220 10.73 -10.78 -20.74
C TYR A 220 9.35 -10.62 -20.10
N ALA A 221 8.31 -10.40 -20.90
CA ALA A 221 6.94 -10.31 -20.40
C ALA A 221 6.42 -11.67 -19.88
N ARG A 222 6.88 -12.79 -20.45
CA ARG A 222 6.56 -14.15 -19.99
C ARG A 222 7.38 -14.61 -18.78
N SER A 223 8.42 -13.87 -18.41
CA SER A 223 9.27 -14.23 -17.26
C SER A 223 8.53 -14.19 -15.92
N VAL A 224 7.41 -13.49 -15.87
CA VAL A 224 6.59 -13.34 -14.65
C VAL A 224 5.30 -14.14 -14.80
N ARG A 225 5.06 -15.06 -13.86
CA ARG A 225 3.85 -15.88 -13.81
C ARG A 225 2.73 -15.25 -12.98
N ASP A 226 3.10 -14.67 -11.85
CA ASP A 226 2.19 -14.06 -10.89
C ASP A 226 2.84 -12.82 -10.27
N THR A 227 2.02 -11.84 -9.93
CA THR A 227 2.49 -10.62 -9.28
C THR A 227 1.46 -10.17 -8.26
N ARG A 228 1.91 -9.85 -7.06
CA ARG A 228 1.08 -9.31 -6.00
C ARG A 228 1.60 -7.96 -5.53
N SER A 229 0.69 -7.00 -5.44
CA SER A 229 1.02 -5.67 -4.92
C SER A 229 0.96 -5.65 -3.40
N LYS A 230 1.98 -5.07 -2.79
CA LYS A 230 2.05 -4.78 -1.35
C LYS A 230 2.23 -3.28 -1.15
N MET A 231 1.63 -2.73 -0.12
CA MET A 231 1.81 -1.33 0.23
C MET A 231 1.91 -1.17 1.74
N VAL A 232 2.82 -0.31 2.16
CA VAL A 232 2.88 0.22 3.53
C VAL A 232 2.49 1.69 3.46
N VAL A 233 1.47 2.07 4.20
CA VAL A 233 0.84 3.40 4.09
C VAL A 233 0.82 4.07 5.45
N LEU A 234 1.33 5.28 5.52
CA LEU A 234 1.20 6.17 6.66
C LEU A 234 0.23 7.29 6.28
N THR A 235 -0.91 7.34 6.93
CA THR A 235 -1.97 8.33 6.63
C THR A 235 -2.29 9.15 7.87
N PHE A 236 -2.52 10.43 7.67
CA PHE A 236 -3.04 11.35 8.69
C PHE A 236 -4.47 11.73 8.28
N TYR A 237 -5.43 11.41 9.15
CA TYR A 237 -6.81 11.83 9.00
C TYR A 237 -7.08 13.05 9.87
N PHE A 238 -7.86 13.99 9.36
CA PHE A 238 -8.25 15.22 10.01
C PHE A 238 -9.77 15.32 10.06
N GLU A 239 -10.34 15.43 11.28
CA GLU A 239 -11.78 15.51 11.55
C GLU A 239 -12.16 16.74 12.38
#